data_3facdd0e06a126a6aa8a5e0735836a9a
#
_entry.id   3facdd0e06a126a6aa8a5e0735836a9a
#
_cell.length_a   1.000
_cell.length_b   1.000
_cell.length_c   1.000
_cell.angle_alpha   90.00
_cell.angle_beta   90.00
_cell.angle_gamma   90.00
#
_symmetry.space_group_name_H-M   'P 1'
#
loop_
_entity.id
_entity.type
_entity.pdbx_description
1 polymer ?
#
loop_
_entity_poly.entity_id
_entity_poly.type
_entity_poly.pdbx_seq_one_letter_code
_entity_poly.pdbx_strand_id
1 'polypeptide(L)'
;MRHAVYFGTGDATTAPSPKTTDGVMAVDIDTGELLWAYQATENDVFMGGCGGEKKSLACPEENGPDMDIGNSPMLATLPDGKRVLMGGTKAGDVFAMDPDDNGRLLYRVNLAGGEPGGTNRFGGGGIVWGGAIGQRYAFYGDGGAGLIAFDPATGKPAWTFKPADRVVLGAAPTAIPGVVFAGATNGTLYAVSATDGKELWSFDTTQTFETVNGIPAHGGSIASTGAVVAGGMVFIGTGYGISSAAAGGNVLLAFGVE
;
A
#
# COMPACT_ATOMS: atom_id res chain seq x y z
N MET A 1 -18.51 -17.95 -8.69
CA MET A 1 -17.86 -16.76 -8.06
C MET A 1 -18.16 -16.87 -6.57
N ARG A 2 -17.14 -16.97 -5.72
CA ARG A 2 -17.37 -17.03 -4.27
C ARG A 2 -17.79 -15.63 -3.78
N HIS A 3 -18.84 -15.56 -2.97
CA HIS A 3 -19.21 -14.35 -2.22
C HIS A 3 -18.23 -14.21 -1.05
N ALA A 4 -17.10 -13.55 -1.26
CA ALA A 4 -16.05 -13.44 -0.26
C ALA A 4 -15.55 -12.01 -0.08
N VAL A 5 -15.21 -11.67 1.15
CA VAL A 5 -14.41 -10.49 1.52
C VAL A 5 -12.98 -10.93 1.73
N TYR A 6 -12.04 -10.18 1.17
CA TYR A 6 -10.60 -10.40 1.31
C TYR A 6 -9.98 -9.24 2.08
N PHE A 7 -9.14 -9.53 3.06
CA PHE A 7 -8.46 -8.49 3.85
C PHE A 7 -7.08 -8.96 4.32
N GLY A 8 -6.19 -8.00 4.55
CA GLY A 8 -4.90 -8.21 5.15
C GLY A 8 -4.98 -8.35 6.66
N THR A 9 -4.04 -9.06 7.25
CA THR A 9 -3.94 -9.26 8.70
C THR A 9 -2.59 -8.80 9.24
N GLY A 10 -2.62 -8.27 10.45
CA GLY A 10 -1.44 -7.81 11.18
C GLY A 10 -0.70 -8.91 11.91
N ASP A 11 0.35 -8.50 12.62
CA ASP A 11 1.20 -9.38 13.43
C ASP A 11 0.46 -10.04 14.61
N ALA A 12 0.95 -11.20 15.02
CA ALA A 12 0.67 -11.72 16.34
C ALA A 12 1.42 -10.90 17.40
N THR A 13 0.84 -10.73 18.58
CA THR A 13 1.51 -10.10 19.73
C THR A 13 2.10 -11.10 20.70
N THR A 14 1.80 -12.39 20.53
CA THR A 14 2.27 -13.50 21.36
C THR A 14 2.59 -14.73 20.51
N ALA A 15 3.63 -15.48 20.90
CA ALA A 15 3.99 -16.74 20.26
C ALA A 15 3.13 -17.91 20.78
N PRO A 16 2.88 -18.95 19.94
CA PRO A 16 3.19 -19.00 18.51
C PRO A 16 2.24 -18.14 17.68
N SER A 17 2.73 -17.55 16.56
CA SER A 17 1.86 -16.78 15.67
C SER A 17 0.83 -17.70 14.98
N PRO A 18 -0.47 -17.36 15.02
CA PRO A 18 -1.49 -18.12 14.29
C PRO A 18 -1.28 -18.03 12.78
N LYS A 19 -1.73 -19.04 12.04
CA LYS A 19 -1.68 -19.05 10.56
C LYS A 19 -2.58 -17.99 9.89
N THR A 20 -3.31 -17.23 10.68
CA THR A 20 -4.20 -16.15 10.25
C THR A 20 -3.60 -14.75 10.42
N THR A 21 -2.35 -14.64 10.89
CA THR A 21 -1.60 -13.38 10.96
C THR A 21 -0.68 -13.21 9.78
N ASP A 22 -0.22 -12.01 9.54
CA ASP A 22 0.79 -11.65 8.54
C ASP A 22 0.46 -12.15 7.14
N GLY A 23 -0.80 -12.04 6.76
CA GLY A 23 -1.30 -12.65 5.54
C GLY A 23 -2.59 -12.07 5.02
N VAL A 24 -3.26 -12.85 4.21
CA VAL A 24 -4.58 -12.54 3.64
C VAL A 24 -5.58 -13.60 4.05
N MET A 25 -6.74 -13.14 4.48
CA MET A 25 -7.89 -13.99 4.77
C MET A 25 -9.01 -13.76 3.77
N ALA A 26 -9.75 -14.82 3.48
CA ALA A 26 -11.01 -14.78 2.78
C ALA A 26 -12.12 -15.29 3.70
N VAL A 27 -13.16 -14.52 3.87
CA VAL A 27 -14.35 -14.91 4.62
C VAL A 27 -15.58 -14.84 3.73
N ASP A 28 -16.51 -15.74 3.95
CA ASP A 28 -17.80 -15.71 3.29
C ASP A 28 -18.57 -14.44 3.72
N ILE A 29 -19.09 -13.66 2.76
CA ILE A 29 -19.75 -12.39 3.05
C ILE A 29 -21.09 -12.54 3.74
N ASP A 30 -21.77 -13.68 3.54
CA ASP A 30 -23.10 -13.92 4.07
C ASP A 30 -23.05 -14.55 5.47
N THR A 31 -22.07 -15.42 5.73
CA THR A 31 -21.98 -16.19 6.98
C THR A 31 -20.86 -15.72 7.90
N GLY A 32 -19.84 -15.04 7.38
CA GLY A 32 -18.61 -14.70 8.12
C GLY A 32 -17.67 -15.88 8.35
N GLU A 33 -17.93 -17.04 7.76
CA GLU A 33 -17.07 -18.21 7.91
C GLU A 33 -15.73 -18.02 7.18
N LEU A 34 -14.64 -18.46 7.80
CA LEU A 34 -13.32 -18.49 7.18
C LEU A 34 -13.30 -19.47 6.03
N LEU A 35 -13.09 -18.99 4.81
CA LEU A 35 -12.95 -19.81 3.62
C LEU A 35 -11.53 -20.34 3.46
N TRP A 36 -10.54 -19.46 3.62
CA TRP A 36 -9.11 -19.77 3.60
C TRP A 36 -8.28 -18.62 4.19
N ALA A 37 -7.04 -18.94 4.55
CA ALA A 37 -6.03 -17.98 4.95
C ALA A 37 -4.70 -18.33 4.25
N TYR A 38 -3.97 -17.30 3.83
CA TYR A 38 -2.61 -17.38 3.33
C TYR A 38 -1.71 -16.55 4.24
N GLN A 39 -0.75 -17.16 4.92
CA GLN A 39 0.24 -16.49 5.75
C GLN A 39 1.48 -16.16 4.92
N ALA A 40 1.79 -14.87 4.78
CA ALA A 40 2.93 -14.42 3.98
C ALA A 40 4.25 -14.47 4.76
N THR A 41 4.19 -14.24 6.08
CA THR A 41 5.34 -14.31 6.99
C THR A 41 5.00 -15.21 8.17
N GLU A 42 5.69 -16.34 8.27
CA GLU A 42 5.50 -17.28 9.38
C GLU A 42 6.31 -16.83 10.60
N ASN A 43 5.78 -17.15 11.79
CA ASN A 43 6.44 -16.88 13.07
C ASN A 43 6.80 -15.42 13.34
N ASP A 44 6.13 -14.48 12.68
CA ASP A 44 6.23 -13.07 13.02
C ASP A 44 5.37 -12.77 14.26
N VAL A 45 6.02 -12.27 15.29
CA VAL A 45 5.41 -11.83 16.54
C VAL A 45 5.97 -10.46 16.85
N PHE A 46 5.18 -9.41 16.62
CA PHE A 46 5.67 -8.04 16.76
C PHE A 46 4.80 -7.20 17.71
N MET A 47 5.47 -6.38 18.48
CA MET A 47 4.83 -5.32 19.25
C MET A 47 5.67 -4.04 19.19
N GLY A 48 5.03 -2.95 18.78
CA GLY A 48 5.65 -1.64 18.73
C GLY A 48 6.22 -1.21 20.08
N GLY A 49 7.40 -0.61 20.08
CA GLY A 49 8.09 -0.20 21.31
C GLY A 49 8.90 -1.28 22.03
N CYS A 50 8.88 -2.51 21.53
CA CYS A 50 9.60 -3.65 22.15
C CYS A 50 11.00 -3.91 21.56
N GLY A 51 11.46 -3.09 20.64
CA GLY A 51 12.78 -3.24 20.00
C GLY A 51 13.96 -2.60 20.74
N GLY A 52 13.75 -1.97 21.90
CA GLY A 52 14.77 -1.27 22.65
C GLY A 52 15.32 -2.06 23.87
N GLU A 53 16.33 -1.48 24.54
CA GLU A 53 16.92 -2.06 25.76
C GLU A 53 15.95 -2.16 26.94
N LYS A 54 14.96 -1.25 27.02
CA LYS A 54 13.92 -1.27 28.06
C LYS A 54 12.65 -1.92 27.52
N LYS A 55 12.59 -3.25 27.56
CA LYS A 55 11.38 -4.00 27.22
C LYS A 55 10.32 -3.87 28.31
N SER A 56 9.09 -3.60 27.95
CA SER A 56 7.91 -3.78 28.80
C SER A 56 7.72 -5.26 29.13
N LEU A 57 7.08 -5.57 30.27
CA LEU A 57 6.67 -6.94 30.60
C LEU A 57 5.65 -7.52 29.59
N ALA A 58 4.99 -6.66 28.80
CA ALA A 58 4.08 -7.09 27.75
C ALA A 58 4.79 -7.45 26.44
N CYS A 59 6.09 -7.17 26.31
CA CYS A 59 6.83 -7.47 25.09
C CYS A 59 7.00 -8.98 24.88
N PRO A 60 6.88 -9.45 23.62
CA PRO A 60 7.20 -10.82 23.30
C PRO A 60 8.68 -11.12 23.61
N GLU A 61 8.99 -12.38 23.90
CA GLU A 61 10.36 -12.82 24.19
C GLU A 61 11.29 -12.56 23.00
N GLU A 62 10.81 -12.89 21.79
CA GLU A 62 11.43 -12.56 20.53
C GLU A 62 10.50 -11.60 19.76
N ASN A 63 10.95 -10.36 19.55
CA ASN A 63 10.19 -9.38 18.78
C ASN A 63 10.58 -9.48 17.30
N GLY A 64 9.64 -9.92 16.49
CA GLY A 64 9.84 -10.24 15.08
C GLY A 64 10.04 -9.04 14.16
N PRO A 65 10.06 -9.27 12.84
CA PRO A 65 10.44 -8.26 11.87
C PRO A 65 9.37 -7.22 11.53
N ASP A 66 8.09 -7.37 11.92
CA ASP A 66 6.98 -6.45 11.54
C ASP A 66 6.71 -6.47 10.02
N MET A 67 6.39 -7.66 9.49
CA MET A 67 6.20 -7.89 8.04
C MET A 67 4.74 -8.14 7.66
N ASP A 68 3.82 -7.64 8.44
CA ASP A 68 2.39 -7.78 8.25
C ASP A 68 1.85 -7.17 6.94
N ILE A 69 0.57 -7.40 6.69
CA ILE A 69 -0.16 -6.88 5.53
C ILE A 69 -1.00 -5.69 5.97
N GLY A 70 -0.41 -4.50 5.91
CA GLY A 70 -1.10 -3.25 6.26
C GLY A 70 -2.05 -2.72 5.18
N ASN A 71 -2.18 -3.42 4.06
CA ASN A 71 -2.95 -2.97 2.91
C ASN A 71 -4.11 -3.89 2.56
N SER A 72 -5.13 -3.31 1.91
CA SER A 72 -6.22 -4.10 1.34
C SER A 72 -5.73 -4.86 0.11
N PRO A 73 -5.99 -6.18 0.01
CA PRO A 73 -5.66 -6.94 -1.19
C PRO A 73 -6.41 -6.41 -2.41
N MET A 74 -5.76 -6.46 -3.56
CA MET A 74 -6.32 -6.04 -4.85
C MET A 74 -6.82 -7.25 -5.64
N LEU A 75 -8.07 -7.23 -6.07
CA LEU A 75 -8.66 -8.27 -6.92
C LEU A 75 -8.70 -7.80 -8.37
N ALA A 76 -7.95 -8.45 -9.26
CA ALA A 76 -7.95 -8.21 -10.69
C ALA A 76 -8.59 -9.37 -11.45
N THR A 77 -9.20 -9.05 -12.60
CA THR A 77 -9.58 -10.04 -13.61
C THR A 77 -8.63 -9.91 -14.79
N LEU A 78 -7.92 -10.95 -15.12
CA LEU A 78 -6.98 -11.01 -16.23
C LEU A 78 -7.71 -11.09 -17.58
N PRO A 79 -7.03 -10.81 -18.71
CA PRO A 79 -7.64 -10.89 -20.04
C PRO A 79 -8.18 -12.28 -20.42
N ASP A 80 -7.65 -13.34 -19.82
CA ASP A 80 -8.13 -14.71 -19.99
C ASP A 80 -9.33 -15.08 -19.10
N GLY A 81 -9.83 -14.12 -18.33
CA GLY A 81 -10.96 -14.26 -17.42
C GLY A 81 -10.60 -14.82 -16.04
N LYS A 82 -9.37 -15.23 -15.79
CA LYS A 82 -8.91 -15.65 -14.46
C LYS A 82 -8.84 -14.49 -13.51
N ARG A 83 -9.13 -14.74 -12.24
CA ARG A 83 -8.98 -13.77 -11.18
C ARG A 83 -7.66 -13.94 -10.46
N VAL A 84 -7.09 -12.83 -10.05
CA VAL A 84 -5.86 -12.77 -9.27
C VAL A 84 -6.08 -11.85 -8.08
N LEU A 85 -5.76 -12.32 -6.88
CA LEU A 85 -5.78 -11.52 -5.66
C LEU A 85 -4.34 -11.23 -5.23
N MET A 86 -4.00 -9.97 -5.11
CA MET A 86 -2.64 -9.52 -4.81
C MET A 86 -2.58 -8.79 -3.47
N GLY A 87 -1.56 -9.07 -2.68
CA GLY A 87 -1.23 -8.35 -1.45
C GLY A 87 0.24 -7.96 -1.40
N GLY A 88 0.54 -6.94 -0.61
CA GLY A 88 1.91 -6.46 -0.42
C GLY A 88 2.32 -6.50 1.04
N THR A 89 3.59 -6.80 1.33
CA THR A 89 4.16 -6.81 2.68
C THR A 89 4.99 -5.56 2.96
N LYS A 90 5.22 -5.26 4.22
CA LYS A 90 6.17 -4.23 4.64
C LYS A 90 7.63 -4.52 4.21
N ALA A 91 7.93 -5.74 3.74
CA ALA A 91 9.22 -6.08 3.12
C ALA A 91 9.33 -5.71 1.64
N GLY A 92 8.24 -5.20 1.02
CA GLY A 92 8.20 -4.88 -0.42
C GLY A 92 7.88 -6.07 -1.32
N ASP A 93 7.50 -7.21 -0.74
CA ASP A 93 7.02 -8.35 -1.52
C ASP A 93 5.60 -8.11 -1.98
N VAL A 94 5.32 -8.53 -3.21
CA VAL A 94 3.98 -8.76 -3.71
C VAL A 94 3.78 -10.25 -3.90
N PHE A 95 2.70 -10.76 -3.35
CA PHE A 95 2.25 -12.13 -3.60
C PHE A 95 0.89 -12.09 -4.27
N ALA A 96 0.68 -13.03 -5.18
CA ALA A 96 -0.57 -13.20 -5.89
C ALA A 96 -1.13 -14.58 -5.65
N MET A 97 -2.42 -14.64 -5.45
CA MET A 97 -3.15 -15.86 -5.11
C MET A 97 -4.33 -16.07 -6.06
N ASP A 98 -4.70 -17.31 -6.25
CA ASP A 98 -5.93 -17.68 -6.92
C ASP A 98 -7.10 -17.65 -5.92
N PRO A 99 -8.01 -16.65 -5.99
CA PRO A 99 -9.11 -16.54 -5.03
C PRO A 99 -10.16 -17.66 -5.22
N ASP A 100 -10.17 -18.31 -6.35
CA ASP A 100 -11.11 -19.39 -6.69
C ASP A 100 -10.57 -20.78 -6.34
N ASP A 101 -9.25 -20.88 -6.05
CA ASP A 101 -8.56 -22.11 -5.64
C ASP A 101 -7.97 -21.99 -4.23
N ASN A 102 -8.80 -21.65 -3.25
CA ASN A 102 -8.48 -21.56 -1.82
C ASN A 102 -7.23 -20.71 -1.50
N GLY A 103 -7.02 -19.62 -2.23
CA GLY A 103 -5.87 -18.76 -2.02
C GLY A 103 -4.53 -19.39 -2.43
N ARG A 104 -4.53 -20.35 -3.36
CA ARG A 104 -3.30 -20.97 -3.85
C ARG A 104 -2.35 -19.91 -4.41
N LEU A 105 -1.13 -19.89 -3.90
CA LEU A 105 -0.10 -18.95 -4.34
C LEU A 105 0.22 -19.16 -5.82
N LEU A 106 0.16 -18.09 -6.61
CA LEU A 106 0.53 -18.06 -8.02
C LEU A 106 1.98 -17.60 -8.21
N TYR A 107 2.35 -16.51 -7.54
CA TYR A 107 3.72 -16.01 -7.49
C TYR A 107 3.96 -15.16 -6.23
N ARG A 108 5.25 -15.02 -5.87
CA ARG A 108 5.75 -14.04 -4.90
C ARG A 108 7.00 -13.39 -5.48
N VAL A 109 7.04 -12.08 -5.51
CA VAL A 109 8.15 -11.28 -6.05
C VAL A 109 8.43 -10.10 -5.13
N ASN A 110 9.69 -9.68 -5.03
CA ASN A 110 10.02 -8.42 -4.38
C ASN A 110 10.12 -7.32 -5.45
N LEU A 111 9.26 -6.31 -5.38
CA LEU A 111 9.19 -5.25 -6.40
C LEU A 111 10.40 -4.31 -6.37
N ALA A 112 11.06 -4.18 -5.23
CA ALA A 112 12.27 -3.37 -5.08
C ALA A 112 13.54 -4.07 -5.63
N GLY A 113 13.43 -5.33 -6.07
CA GLY A 113 14.52 -6.12 -6.62
C GLY A 113 15.33 -6.90 -5.59
N GLY A 114 14.83 -7.04 -4.36
CA GLY A 114 15.38 -7.93 -3.33
C GLY A 114 14.93 -9.38 -3.49
N GLU A 115 15.46 -10.26 -2.63
CA GLU A 115 14.94 -11.61 -2.50
C GLU A 115 13.59 -11.61 -1.78
N PRO A 116 12.58 -12.35 -2.29
CA PRO A 116 11.28 -12.48 -1.60
C PRO A 116 11.44 -13.08 -0.20
N GLY A 117 10.70 -12.54 0.76
CA GLY A 117 10.78 -12.97 2.16
C GLY A 117 11.90 -12.32 2.96
N GLY A 118 12.59 -11.34 2.40
CA GLY A 118 13.62 -10.57 3.11
C GLY A 118 13.04 -9.81 4.32
N THR A 119 13.88 -9.61 5.34
CA THR A 119 13.53 -8.92 6.60
C THR A 119 13.90 -7.44 6.58
N ASN A 120 13.85 -6.76 5.43
CA ASN A 120 14.20 -5.35 5.33
C ASN A 120 13.19 -4.47 6.08
N ARG A 121 13.46 -4.30 7.37
CA ARG A 121 12.73 -3.34 8.21
C ARG A 121 12.98 -1.92 7.72
N PHE A 122 11.92 -1.11 7.62
CA PHE A 122 11.89 0.37 7.62
C PHE A 122 13.10 1.15 7.03
N GLY A 123 14.07 0.47 6.48
CA GLY A 123 15.32 1.05 5.98
C GLY A 123 15.30 1.44 4.52
N GLY A 124 14.16 1.35 3.85
CA GLY A 124 14.15 1.76 2.47
C GLY A 124 13.09 1.16 1.56
N GLY A 125 12.07 0.48 2.06
CA GLY A 125 11.03 -0.08 1.21
C GLY A 125 9.86 -0.59 2.01
N GLY A 126 8.80 -0.98 1.33
CA GLY A 126 7.65 -1.64 1.91
C GLY A 126 6.33 -1.13 1.37
N ILE A 127 5.42 -2.06 1.20
CA ILE A 127 4.06 -1.79 0.75
C ILE A 127 3.17 -1.77 1.99
N VAL A 128 2.74 -0.57 2.41
CA VAL A 128 2.02 -0.41 3.67
C VAL A 128 0.54 -0.09 3.45
N TRP A 129 0.23 0.89 2.58
CA TRP A 129 -1.09 1.52 2.58
C TRP A 129 -2.04 1.05 1.49
N GLY A 130 -1.55 0.40 0.48
CA GLY A 130 -2.39 -0.12 -0.59
C GLY A 130 -1.81 0.04 -1.98
N GLY A 131 -2.57 -0.45 -2.94
CA GLY A 131 -2.24 -0.39 -4.35
C GLY A 131 -3.44 -0.02 -5.21
N ALA A 132 -3.23 0.04 -6.51
CA ALA A 132 -4.27 0.29 -7.48
C ALA A 132 -4.16 -0.67 -8.67
N ILE A 133 -5.29 -0.96 -9.31
CA ILE A 133 -5.36 -1.71 -10.57
C ILE A 133 -5.73 -0.76 -11.68
N GLY A 134 -4.89 -0.67 -12.70
CA GLY A 134 -5.17 0.02 -13.94
C GLY A 134 -5.63 -0.93 -15.05
N GLN A 135 -5.68 -0.41 -16.27
CA GLN A 135 -6.12 -1.20 -17.43
C GLN A 135 -5.13 -2.32 -17.83
N ARG A 136 -3.84 -2.11 -17.62
CA ARG A 136 -2.77 -3.04 -18.01
C ARG A 136 -1.92 -3.50 -16.84
N TYR A 137 -1.63 -2.61 -15.91
CA TYR A 137 -0.72 -2.85 -14.80
C TYR A 137 -1.44 -2.68 -13.46
N ALA A 138 -0.93 -3.36 -12.45
CA ALA A 138 -1.17 -3.03 -11.05
C ALA A 138 -0.03 -2.12 -10.55
N PHE A 139 -0.31 -1.35 -9.51
CA PHE A 139 0.59 -0.33 -8.98
C PHE A 139 0.70 -0.43 -7.47
N TYR A 140 1.92 -0.34 -6.96
CA TYR A 140 2.18 -0.09 -5.54
C TYR A 140 3.14 1.07 -5.35
N GLY A 141 2.89 1.88 -4.33
CA GLY A 141 3.90 2.75 -3.75
C GLY A 141 4.78 1.93 -2.80
N ASP A 142 6.08 1.94 -3.04
CA ASP A 142 7.07 1.35 -2.16
C ASP A 142 7.93 2.45 -1.55
N GLY A 143 8.06 2.43 -0.23
CA GLY A 143 8.71 3.51 0.52
C GLY A 143 10.15 3.84 0.09
N GLY A 144 10.87 2.89 -0.50
CA GLY A 144 12.25 3.08 -0.95
C GLY A 144 12.43 3.02 -2.46
N ALA A 145 11.61 2.22 -3.14
CA ALA A 145 11.71 2.00 -4.57
C ALA A 145 10.94 3.01 -5.42
N GLY A 146 9.87 3.62 -4.88
CA GLY A 146 9.02 4.58 -5.60
C GLY A 146 7.66 4.01 -5.99
N LEU A 147 7.01 4.56 -7.01
CA LEU A 147 5.79 4.02 -7.59
C LEU A 147 6.16 2.98 -8.64
N ILE A 148 5.75 1.74 -8.45
CA ILE A 148 6.09 0.61 -9.30
C ILE A 148 4.84 0.11 -10.01
N ALA A 149 4.91 0.01 -11.35
CA ALA A 149 3.94 -0.71 -12.16
C ALA A 149 4.43 -2.13 -12.43
N PHE A 150 3.56 -3.10 -12.34
CA PHE A 150 3.88 -4.49 -12.61
C PHE A 150 2.72 -5.22 -13.28
N ASP A 151 3.05 -6.29 -14.00
CA ASP A 151 2.06 -7.17 -14.63
C ASP A 151 1.34 -8.00 -13.56
N PRO A 152 0.01 -7.87 -13.39
CA PRO A 152 -0.73 -8.60 -12.38
C PRO A 152 -0.74 -10.12 -12.59
N ALA A 153 -0.47 -10.61 -13.80
CA ALA A 153 -0.43 -12.05 -14.07
C ALA A 153 0.86 -12.71 -13.61
N THR A 154 1.97 -11.95 -13.57
CA THR A 154 3.33 -12.52 -13.37
C THR A 154 4.13 -11.86 -12.25
N GLY A 155 3.69 -10.70 -11.76
CA GLY A 155 4.46 -9.87 -10.82
C GLY A 155 5.65 -9.14 -11.45
N LYS A 156 5.87 -9.28 -12.76
CA LYS A 156 7.04 -8.68 -13.44
C LYS A 156 6.93 -7.16 -13.46
N PRO A 157 7.91 -6.41 -12.91
CA PRO A 157 7.94 -4.96 -13.01
C PRO A 157 8.01 -4.50 -14.48
N ALA A 158 7.22 -3.45 -14.79
CA ALA A 158 7.16 -2.83 -16.11
C ALA A 158 7.93 -1.51 -16.14
N TRP A 159 7.70 -0.65 -15.15
CA TRP A 159 8.39 0.61 -14.96
C TRP A 159 8.35 1.04 -13.49
N THR A 160 9.23 1.96 -13.13
CA THR A 160 9.27 2.58 -11.80
C THR A 160 9.41 4.08 -11.96
N PHE A 161 8.55 4.84 -11.28
CA PHE A 161 8.67 6.28 -11.14
C PHE A 161 9.30 6.63 -9.80
N LYS A 162 10.39 7.39 -9.83
CA LYS A 162 11.09 7.93 -8.66
C LYS A 162 11.20 9.43 -8.78
N PRO A 163 10.62 10.21 -7.85
CA PRO A 163 10.87 11.64 -7.78
C PRO A 163 12.36 11.95 -7.60
N ALA A 164 12.80 13.11 -8.10
CA ALA A 164 14.23 13.49 -8.09
C ALA A 164 14.84 13.55 -6.69
N ASP A 165 14.07 13.91 -5.67
CA ASP A 165 14.56 14.22 -4.32
C ASP A 165 14.52 13.04 -3.32
N ARG A 166 14.53 11.80 -3.81
CA ARG A 166 14.42 10.58 -2.98
C ARG A 166 13.23 10.60 -2.02
N VAL A 167 12.12 11.15 -2.46
CA VAL A 167 10.90 11.26 -1.69
C VAL A 167 10.21 9.92 -1.59
N VAL A 168 9.66 9.61 -0.43
CA VAL A 168 8.93 8.37 -0.18
C VAL A 168 7.53 8.47 -0.79
N LEU A 169 7.19 7.56 -1.69
CA LEU A 169 5.87 7.37 -2.30
C LEU A 169 5.13 6.20 -1.63
N GLY A 170 4.93 6.31 -0.33
CA GLY A 170 4.32 5.23 0.46
C GLY A 170 2.79 5.28 0.53
N ALA A 171 2.16 6.39 0.13
CA ALA A 171 0.69 6.48 0.12
C ALA A 171 0.09 5.52 -0.91
N ALA A 172 -1.15 5.04 -0.64
CA ALA A 172 -1.88 4.23 -1.60
C ALA A 172 -2.06 4.98 -2.93
N PRO A 173 -1.61 4.45 -4.07
CA PRO A 173 -1.85 5.09 -5.36
C PRO A 173 -3.32 4.95 -5.77
N THR A 174 -3.76 5.82 -6.68
CA THR A 174 -5.10 5.75 -7.30
C THR A 174 -4.96 5.79 -8.80
N ALA A 175 -5.52 4.81 -9.49
CA ALA A 175 -5.43 4.70 -10.95
C ALA A 175 -6.76 5.00 -11.62
N ILE A 176 -6.68 5.78 -12.70
CA ILE A 176 -7.74 5.96 -13.69
C ILE A 176 -7.19 5.61 -15.08
N PRO A 177 -8.01 5.49 -16.14
CA PRO A 177 -7.48 5.24 -17.46
C PRO A 177 -6.39 6.24 -17.87
N GLY A 178 -5.18 5.74 -18.09
CA GLY A 178 -4.01 6.52 -18.52
C GLY A 178 -3.20 7.21 -17.43
N VAL A 179 -3.71 7.35 -16.20
CA VAL A 179 -3.05 8.12 -15.12
C VAL A 179 -3.04 7.36 -13.80
N VAL A 180 -1.94 7.47 -13.07
CA VAL A 180 -1.84 7.04 -11.67
C VAL A 180 -1.48 8.25 -10.80
N PHE A 181 -2.26 8.50 -9.76
CA PHE A 181 -1.96 9.50 -8.74
C PHE A 181 -1.19 8.86 -7.60
N ALA A 182 -0.11 9.52 -7.18
CA ALA A 182 0.74 9.08 -6.07
C ALA A 182 1.07 10.25 -5.14
N GLY A 183 0.79 10.06 -3.86
CA GLY A 183 1.12 11.04 -2.83
C GLY A 183 2.49 10.77 -2.23
N ALA A 184 3.19 11.84 -1.85
CA ALA A 184 4.54 11.80 -1.30
C ALA A 184 4.61 12.37 0.11
N THR A 185 5.56 11.87 0.91
CA THR A 185 5.76 12.32 2.29
C THR A 185 6.20 13.77 2.42
N ASN A 186 6.77 14.36 1.36
CA ASN A 186 7.07 15.80 1.30
C ASN A 186 5.85 16.67 0.95
N GLY A 187 4.67 16.07 0.77
CA GLY A 187 3.43 16.78 0.45
C GLY A 187 3.20 17.00 -1.05
N THR A 188 3.99 16.42 -1.93
CA THR A 188 3.74 16.50 -3.37
C THR A 188 2.75 15.43 -3.82
N LEU A 189 1.73 15.83 -4.56
CA LEU A 189 0.85 14.93 -5.31
C LEU A 189 1.34 14.85 -6.75
N TYR A 190 1.63 13.65 -7.22
CA TYR A 190 2.06 13.37 -8.60
C TYR A 190 0.93 12.75 -9.40
N ALA A 191 0.79 13.13 -10.66
CA ALA A 191 0.07 12.39 -11.69
C ALA A 191 1.10 11.79 -12.66
N VAL A 192 1.10 10.48 -12.79
CA VAL A 192 2.08 9.71 -13.54
C VAL A 192 1.39 8.93 -14.65
N SER A 193 2.00 8.88 -15.83
CA SER A 193 1.48 8.08 -16.95
C SER A 193 1.42 6.59 -16.55
N ALA A 194 0.23 6.02 -16.59
CA ALA A 194 0.02 4.59 -16.30
C ALA A 194 0.70 3.66 -17.32
N THR A 195 1.12 4.20 -18.47
CA THR A 195 1.72 3.41 -19.57
C THR A 195 3.23 3.26 -19.42
N ASP A 196 3.93 4.35 -19.09
CA ASP A 196 5.39 4.40 -19.15
C ASP A 196 6.07 5.06 -17.93
N GLY A 197 5.29 5.44 -16.92
CA GLY A 197 5.81 6.00 -15.68
C GLY A 197 6.35 7.42 -15.77
N LYS A 198 6.05 8.16 -16.85
CA LYS A 198 6.46 9.56 -16.95
C LYS A 198 5.57 10.45 -16.08
N GLU A 199 6.19 11.43 -15.41
CA GLU A 199 5.45 12.49 -14.74
C GLU A 199 4.65 13.30 -15.77
N LEU A 200 3.36 13.44 -15.51
CA LEU A 200 2.44 14.25 -16.33
C LEU A 200 2.16 15.58 -15.63
N TRP A 201 2.09 15.58 -14.32
CA TRP A 201 1.80 16.74 -13.51
C TRP A 201 2.20 16.48 -12.05
N SER A 202 2.55 17.54 -11.34
CA SER A 202 2.78 17.50 -9.90
C SER A 202 2.30 18.78 -9.23
N PHE A 203 1.93 18.67 -7.96
CA PHE A 203 1.46 19.80 -7.16
C PHE A 203 1.99 19.71 -5.74
N ASP A 204 2.64 20.77 -5.28
CA ASP A 204 3.07 20.91 -3.89
C ASP A 204 1.88 21.35 -3.02
N THR A 205 1.45 20.46 -2.13
CA THR A 205 0.33 20.73 -1.22
C THR A 205 0.75 21.40 0.08
N THR A 206 2.03 21.64 0.33
CA THR A 206 2.51 22.24 1.60
C THR A 206 2.24 23.73 1.75
N GLN A 207 1.60 24.33 0.75
CA GLN A 207 1.24 25.74 0.71
C GLN A 207 0.13 26.09 1.70
N THR A 208 -0.04 27.39 1.94
CA THR A 208 -1.21 27.96 2.61
C THR A 208 -2.32 28.18 1.59
N PHE A 209 -3.55 27.86 1.98
CA PHE A 209 -4.72 27.95 1.11
C PHE A 209 -5.80 28.85 1.73
N GLU A 210 -6.39 29.70 0.90
CA GLU A 210 -7.67 30.33 1.15
C GLU A 210 -8.77 29.30 0.88
N THR A 211 -9.49 28.90 1.89
CA THR A 211 -10.48 27.83 1.76
C THR A 211 -11.89 28.35 1.51
N VAL A 212 -12.73 27.54 0.88
CA VAL A 212 -14.13 27.91 0.55
C VAL A 212 -15.00 28.15 1.79
N ASN A 213 -14.57 27.66 2.96
CA ASN A 213 -15.27 27.87 4.24
C ASN A 213 -14.66 29.04 5.06
N GLY A 214 -13.68 29.76 4.51
CA GLY A 214 -13.05 30.92 5.14
C GLY A 214 -12.12 30.60 6.31
N ILE A 215 -11.79 29.33 6.56
CA ILE A 215 -10.85 28.91 7.59
C ILE A 215 -9.45 28.81 6.94
N PRO A 216 -8.45 29.57 7.37
CA PRO A 216 -7.09 29.42 6.87
C PRO A 216 -6.58 27.98 7.04
N ALA A 217 -6.01 27.41 5.99
CA ALA A 217 -5.51 26.05 6.00
C ALA A 217 -4.15 25.96 5.31
N HIS A 218 -3.40 24.95 5.67
CA HIS A 218 -2.18 24.57 4.97
C HIS A 218 -2.14 23.06 4.77
N GLY A 219 -1.48 22.65 3.73
CA GLY A 219 -1.26 21.23 3.47
C GLY A 219 0.05 20.75 4.12
N GLY A 220 0.32 19.47 3.93
CA GLY A 220 1.48 18.79 4.48
C GLY A 220 1.70 17.44 3.83
N SER A 221 2.29 16.50 4.55
CA SER A 221 2.62 15.17 4.05
C SER A 221 1.42 14.40 3.50
N ILE A 222 1.66 13.62 2.46
CA ILE A 222 0.72 12.62 1.94
C ILE A 222 1.37 11.25 2.14
N ALA A 223 1.05 10.57 3.24
CA ALA A 223 1.82 9.41 3.68
C ALA A 223 0.98 8.13 3.85
N SER A 224 -0.34 8.19 3.79
CA SER A 224 -1.20 7.03 4.02
C SER A 224 -2.31 6.88 2.98
N THR A 225 -3.31 7.75 3.03
CA THR A 225 -4.44 7.70 2.09
C THR A 225 -4.06 8.26 0.73
N GLY A 226 -4.55 7.61 -0.33
CA GLY A 226 -4.41 8.08 -1.70
C GLY A 226 -5.45 9.13 -2.08
N ALA A 227 -5.31 9.65 -3.29
CA ALA A 227 -6.31 10.52 -3.90
C ALA A 227 -7.61 9.75 -4.17
N VAL A 228 -8.74 10.46 -4.15
CA VAL A 228 -10.03 9.93 -4.59
C VAL A 228 -10.42 10.64 -5.88
N VAL A 229 -10.81 9.89 -6.91
CA VAL A 229 -11.30 10.46 -8.18
C VAL A 229 -12.80 10.21 -8.28
N ALA A 230 -13.57 11.27 -8.32
CA ALA A 230 -15.02 11.22 -8.43
C ALA A 230 -15.57 12.45 -9.15
N GLY A 231 -16.63 12.30 -9.96
CA GLY A 231 -17.32 13.41 -10.59
C GLY A 231 -16.43 14.29 -11.49
N GLY A 232 -15.38 13.72 -12.10
CA GLY A 232 -14.43 14.48 -12.91
C GLY A 232 -13.39 15.28 -12.12
N MET A 233 -13.31 15.07 -10.82
CA MET A 233 -12.38 15.77 -9.92
C MET A 233 -11.47 14.80 -9.18
N VAL A 234 -10.29 15.28 -8.77
CA VAL A 234 -9.34 14.58 -7.88
C VAL A 234 -9.37 15.24 -6.52
N PHE A 235 -9.60 14.47 -5.48
CA PHE A 235 -9.62 14.92 -4.09
C PHE A 235 -8.46 14.32 -3.33
N ILE A 236 -7.76 15.13 -2.51
CA ILE A 236 -6.69 14.66 -1.63
C ILE A 236 -6.70 15.41 -0.30
N GLY A 237 -6.74 14.65 0.80
CA GLY A 237 -6.45 15.16 2.13
C GLY A 237 -4.95 15.18 2.36
N THR A 238 -4.41 16.28 2.87
CA THR A 238 -2.97 16.42 3.14
C THR A 238 -2.69 16.83 4.57
N GLY A 239 -1.48 16.52 5.06
CA GLY A 239 -1.07 16.80 6.43
C GLY A 239 -1.19 15.61 7.39
N TYR A 240 -1.42 14.42 6.88
CA TYR A 240 -1.42 13.19 7.65
C TYR A 240 -0.10 12.45 7.46
N GLY A 241 0.77 12.57 8.42
CA GLY A 241 2.04 11.86 8.48
C GLY A 241 2.01 10.77 9.55
N ILE A 242 2.73 9.69 9.33
CA ILE A 242 2.87 8.56 10.28
C ILE A 242 4.05 8.74 11.24
N SER A 243 4.83 9.81 11.10
CA SER A 243 5.98 10.09 11.95
C SER A 243 5.99 11.55 12.41
N SER A 244 6.71 11.83 13.49
CA SER A 244 6.91 13.19 13.99
C SER A 244 7.67 14.11 13.02
N ALA A 245 8.33 13.54 12.00
CA ALA A 245 9.02 14.30 10.96
C ALA A 245 8.11 14.69 9.78
N ALA A 246 6.88 14.17 9.74
CA ALA A 246 5.94 14.47 8.68
C ALA A 246 5.31 15.85 8.91
N ALA A 247 5.23 16.67 7.87
CA ALA A 247 4.56 17.96 7.93
C ALA A 247 3.05 17.76 8.15
N GLY A 248 2.53 18.32 9.24
CA GLY A 248 1.09 18.34 9.50
C GLY A 248 0.36 19.30 8.56
N GLY A 249 -0.96 19.14 8.43
CA GLY A 249 -1.82 20.01 7.63
C GLY A 249 -3.28 19.75 7.95
N ASN A 250 -4.17 20.56 7.38
CA ASN A 250 -5.60 20.53 7.68
C ASN A 250 -6.47 20.85 6.46
N VAL A 251 -6.01 20.52 5.26
CA VAL A 251 -6.71 20.86 4.04
C VAL A 251 -7.13 19.62 3.24
N LEU A 252 -8.33 19.68 2.69
CA LEU A 252 -8.79 18.83 1.60
C LEU A 252 -8.74 19.66 0.30
N LEU A 253 -7.93 19.23 -0.65
CA LEU A 253 -7.82 19.85 -1.96
C LEU A 253 -8.70 19.11 -2.96
N ALA A 254 -9.26 19.86 -3.90
CA ALA A 254 -10.06 19.34 -5.01
C ALA A 254 -9.53 19.97 -6.31
N PHE A 255 -9.13 19.12 -7.26
CA PHE A 255 -8.64 19.53 -8.57
C PHE A 255 -9.67 19.12 -9.62
N GLY A 256 -10.07 20.06 -10.47
CA GLY A 256 -10.95 19.84 -11.61
C GLY A 256 -10.22 20.13 -12.91
N VAL A 257 -10.79 19.69 -14.05
CA VAL A 257 -10.39 20.14 -15.37
C VAL A 257 -11.20 21.39 -15.73
N GLU A 258 -10.56 22.38 -16.31
CA GLU A 258 -11.20 23.57 -16.88
C GLU A 258 -11.84 23.27 -18.25
#